data_87a9fa863c7e752ec198b0d8f53d6d59
#
_entry.id   87a9fa863c7e752ec198b0d8f53d6d59
#
_cell.length_a   1.000
_cell.length_b   1.000
_cell.length_c   1.000
_cell.angle_alpha   90.00
_cell.angle_beta   90.00
_cell.angle_gamma   90.00
#
_symmetry.space_group_name_H-M   'P 1'
#
loop_
_entity.id
_entity.type
_entity.pdbx_description
1 polymer ?
#
loop_
_entity_poly.entity_id
_entity_poly.type
_entity_poly.pdbx_seq_one_letter_code
_entity_poly.pdbx_strand_id
1 'polypeptide(L)'
;MLGLVVLATLALAVNGVYQVLQKPTELFFPVSGGLNKIPEETWSRYAPIFKKHATEVTTAPFLAALAQVEASGNPIARTYWRWSWRPHFFELYRPASSAVGMYQITDGTFAQARQLCIHDHHVVREGPWNDWHACWMNDLYSRVIPSHAVELVSAYLTANTDELLARYHRNNVSLQQRQQLATVIHLCGAGAGAAYVRQGLHAVPGQHCGDQDVAVYLGRVQAMTRLFNRLQAQDSAS
;
A
#
# COMPACT_ATOMS: atom_id res chain seq x y z
N MET A 1 18.18 42.79 -1.47
CA MET A 1 18.41 41.37 -1.76
C MET A 1 18.41 40.51 -0.50
N LEU A 2 19.18 40.79 0.54
CA LEU A 2 19.26 40.01 1.78
C LEU A 2 17.89 39.79 2.44
N GLY A 3 17.05 40.82 2.57
CA GLY A 3 15.71 40.74 3.16
C GLY A 3 14.75 39.80 2.42
N LEU A 4 14.80 39.77 1.07
CA LEU A 4 13.98 38.88 0.27
C LEU A 4 14.40 37.40 0.44
N VAL A 5 15.70 37.13 0.55
CA VAL A 5 16.24 35.80 0.80
C VAL A 5 15.80 35.32 2.18
N VAL A 6 15.90 36.15 3.21
CA VAL A 6 15.45 35.80 4.57
C VAL A 6 13.96 35.52 4.61
N LEU A 7 13.13 36.35 3.96
CA LEU A 7 11.67 36.09 3.88
C LEU A 7 11.33 34.82 3.16
N ALA A 8 11.99 34.53 2.04
CA ALA A 8 11.78 33.28 1.30
C ALA A 8 12.17 32.02 2.12
N THR A 9 13.31 32.12 2.84
CA THR A 9 13.76 31.02 3.71
C THR A 9 12.79 30.76 4.86
N LEU A 10 12.30 31.83 5.49
CA LEU A 10 11.28 31.74 6.55
C LEU A 10 9.97 31.13 6.02
N ALA A 11 9.51 31.55 4.86
CA ALA A 11 8.30 31.02 4.24
C ALA A 11 8.43 29.51 3.95
N LEU A 12 9.59 29.07 3.42
CA LEU A 12 9.86 27.65 3.18
C LEU A 12 9.97 26.84 4.49
N ALA A 13 10.59 27.42 5.52
CA ALA A 13 10.68 26.78 6.83
C ALA A 13 9.28 26.58 7.46
N VAL A 14 8.44 27.61 7.44
CA VAL A 14 7.05 27.54 7.92
C VAL A 14 6.24 26.52 7.11
N ASN A 15 6.38 26.52 5.78
CA ASN A 15 5.75 25.51 4.93
C ASN A 15 6.23 24.11 5.29
N GLY A 16 7.53 23.88 5.49
CA GLY A 16 8.09 22.57 5.89
C GLY A 16 7.52 22.08 7.22
N VAL A 17 7.49 22.95 8.24
CA VAL A 17 6.88 22.61 9.54
C VAL A 17 5.41 22.25 9.40
N TYR A 18 4.64 23.04 8.63
CA TYR A 18 3.23 22.76 8.38
C TYR A 18 3.04 21.38 7.73
N GLN A 19 3.83 21.04 6.70
CA GLN A 19 3.73 19.73 6.01
C GLN A 19 4.09 18.56 6.94
N VAL A 20 5.09 18.74 7.82
CA VAL A 20 5.46 17.72 8.83
C VAL A 20 4.33 17.53 9.85
N LEU A 21 3.66 18.59 10.28
CA LEU A 21 2.49 18.49 11.18
C LEU A 21 1.33 17.75 10.51
N GLN A 22 1.09 17.97 9.22
CA GLN A 22 0.07 17.27 8.45
C GLN A 22 0.45 15.81 8.14
N LYS A 23 1.75 15.53 7.97
CA LYS A 23 2.28 14.21 7.65
C LYS A 23 3.54 13.94 8.47
N PRO A 24 3.42 13.51 9.75
CA PRO A 24 4.55 13.34 10.67
C PRO A 24 5.64 12.37 10.17
N THR A 25 5.29 11.48 9.25
CA THR A 25 6.25 10.54 8.63
C THR A 25 7.33 11.22 7.80
N GLU A 26 7.15 12.50 7.43
CA GLU A 26 8.19 13.27 6.74
C GLU A 26 9.41 13.56 7.63
N LEU A 27 9.30 13.41 8.97
CA LEU A 27 10.45 13.46 9.90
C LEU A 27 11.47 12.35 9.65
N PHE A 28 11.07 11.23 9.04
CA PHE A 28 11.99 10.12 8.70
C PHE A 28 12.81 10.38 7.44
N PHE A 29 12.71 11.58 6.83
CA PHE A 29 13.44 11.94 5.61
C PHE A 29 14.93 11.56 5.61
N PRO A 30 15.72 11.85 6.68
CA PRO A 30 17.16 11.62 6.63
C PRO A 30 17.55 10.13 6.57
N VAL A 31 16.68 9.24 7.08
CA VAL A 31 16.99 7.82 7.24
C VAL A 31 16.21 6.91 6.27
N SER A 32 15.18 7.42 5.62
CA SER A 32 14.28 6.60 4.81
C SER A 32 14.98 5.90 3.65
N GLY A 33 15.92 6.56 2.96
CA GLY A 33 16.63 5.98 1.81
C GLY A 33 17.54 4.79 2.16
N GLY A 34 18.06 4.75 3.39
CA GLY A 34 18.94 3.67 3.87
C GLY A 34 18.19 2.39 4.26
N LEU A 35 16.86 2.38 4.24
CA LEU A 35 16.04 1.24 4.64
C LEU A 35 15.48 0.42 3.45
N ASN A 36 15.88 0.75 2.23
CA ASN A 36 15.54 -0.05 1.06
C ASN A 36 16.25 -1.39 1.12
N LYS A 37 15.57 -2.45 0.72
CA LYS A 37 16.03 -3.83 0.77
C LYS A 37 15.95 -4.48 -0.60
N ILE A 38 16.86 -5.39 -0.88
CA ILE A 38 16.70 -6.35 -1.97
C ILE A 38 15.62 -7.39 -1.61
N PRO A 39 15.05 -8.11 -2.58
CA PRO A 39 13.96 -9.06 -2.32
C PRO A 39 14.28 -10.10 -1.26
N GLU A 40 15.49 -10.64 -1.23
CA GLU A 40 15.95 -11.64 -0.26
C GLU A 40 15.93 -11.08 1.17
N GLU A 41 16.39 -9.84 1.35
CA GLU A 41 16.35 -9.15 2.65
C GLU A 41 14.92 -8.81 3.08
N THR A 42 14.07 -8.40 2.12
CA THR A 42 12.64 -8.15 2.40
C THR A 42 11.97 -9.43 2.88
N TRP A 43 12.24 -10.56 2.23
CA TRP A 43 11.71 -11.85 2.63
C TRP A 43 12.23 -12.29 3.99
N SER A 44 13.55 -12.34 4.19
CA SER A 44 14.16 -12.77 5.46
C SER A 44 13.67 -11.94 6.65
N ARG A 45 13.44 -10.64 6.44
CA ARG A 45 13.01 -9.72 7.50
C ARG A 45 11.53 -9.81 7.84
N TYR A 46 10.66 -10.00 6.83
CA TYR A 46 9.23 -9.83 6.98
C TYR A 46 8.38 -11.06 6.65
N ALA A 47 8.98 -12.19 6.23
CA ALA A 47 8.23 -13.41 5.90
C ALA A 47 7.29 -13.88 7.02
N PRO A 48 7.67 -13.86 8.32
CA PRO A 48 6.74 -14.22 9.38
C PRO A 48 5.49 -13.34 9.43
N ILE A 49 5.65 -12.03 9.18
CA ILE A 49 4.53 -11.07 9.15
C ILE A 49 3.65 -11.30 7.92
N PHE A 50 4.25 -11.51 6.74
CA PHE A 50 3.51 -11.84 5.53
C PHE A 50 2.72 -13.15 5.68
N LYS A 51 3.35 -14.20 6.23
CA LYS A 51 2.70 -15.48 6.50
C LYS A 51 1.54 -15.33 7.49
N LYS A 52 1.72 -14.54 8.55
CA LYS A 52 0.70 -14.30 9.59
C LYS A 52 -0.57 -13.66 9.03
N HIS A 53 -0.41 -12.67 8.15
CA HIS A 53 -1.54 -11.88 7.62
C HIS A 53 -1.92 -12.27 6.18
N ALA A 54 -1.44 -13.41 5.67
CA ALA A 54 -1.86 -13.94 4.38
C ALA A 54 -3.33 -14.37 4.40
N THR A 55 -3.98 -14.31 3.24
CA THR A 55 -5.33 -14.83 3.00
C THR A 55 -5.33 -15.71 1.75
N GLU A 56 -6.50 -16.21 1.35
CA GLU A 56 -6.68 -16.94 0.08
C GLU A 56 -6.36 -16.05 -1.15
N VAL A 57 -6.50 -14.74 -1.07
CA VAL A 57 -6.19 -13.80 -2.15
C VAL A 57 -4.78 -13.27 -2.01
N THR A 58 -4.46 -12.74 -0.84
CA THR A 58 -3.19 -12.08 -0.56
C THR A 58 -2.21 -13.03 0.11
N THR A 59 -1.65 -13.96 -0.67
CA THR A 59 -0.62 -14.91 -0.18
C THR A 59 0.63 -14.18 0.31
N ALA A 60 1.44 -14.81 1.18
CA ALA A 60 2.67 -14.20 1.71
C ALA A 60 3.63 -13.73 0.60
N PRO A 61 3.90 -14.50 -0.49
CA PRO A 61 4.68 -14.03 -1.63
C PRO A 61 4.08 -12.84 -2.37
N PHE A 62 2.76 -12.77 -2.49
CA PHE A 62 2.08 -11.64 -3.12
C PHE A 62 2.20 -10.35 -2.27
N LEU A 63 2.02 -10.45 -0.95
CA LEU A 63 2.23 -9.34 -0.02
C LEU A 63 3.67 -8.83 -0.06
N ALA A 64 4.65 -9.74 -0.07
CA ALA A 64 6.05 -9.39 -0.21
C ALA A 64 6.35 -8.70 -1.56
N ALA A 65 5.72 -9.18 -2.65
CA ALA A 65 5.88 -8.60 -3.98
C ALA A 65 5.35 -7.16 -4.05
N LEU A 66 4.17 -6.90 -3.49
CA LEU A 66 3.63 -5.53 -3.41
C LEU A 66 4.56 -4.62 -2.60
N ALA A 67 5.00 -5.05 -1.41
CA ALA A 67 5.92 -4.28 -0.57
C ALA A 67 7.25 -3.96 -1.29
N GLN A 68 7.75 -4.91 -2.07
CA GLN A 68 8.99 -4.74 -2.83
C GLN A 68 8.81 -3.79 -4.02
N VAL A 69 7.72 -3.91 -4.77
CA VAL A 69 7.43 -3.08 -5.95
C VAL A 69 7.14 -1.63 -5.55
N GLU A 70 6.40 -1.43 -4.45
CA GLU A 70 6.01 -0.09 -3.98
C GLU A 70 7.16 0.68 -3.34
N ALA A 71 7.96 0.03 -2.52
CA ALA A 71 8.87 0.74 -1.65
C ALA A 71 10.17 -0.03 -1.34
N SER A 72 10.54 -1.04 -2.13
CA SER A 72 11.72 -1.87 -1.85
C SER A 72 11.74 -2.41 -0.41
N GLY A 73 10.59 -2.85 0.11
CA GLY A 73 10.45 -3.34 1.48
C GLY A 73 10.74 -2.31 2.59
N ASN A 74 10.73 -1.02 2.27
CA ASN A 74 11.03 0.06 3.21
C ASN A 74 9.76 0.47 3.98
N PRO A 75 9.69 0.28 5.31
CA PRO A 75 8.48 0.55 6.09
C PRO A 75 8.15 2.03 6.27
N ILE A 76 9.14 2.92 6.08
CA ILE A 76 8.97 4.37 6.20
C ILE A 76 9.17 5.08 4.88
N ALA A 77 8.99 4.38 3.76
CA ALA A 77 9.06 4.98 2.44
C ALA A 77 8.03 6.11 2.31
N ARG A 78 8.44 7.16 1.65
CA ARG A 78 7.64 8.36 1.45
C ARG A 78 7.60 8.75 -0.02
N THR A 79 6.62 9.57 -0.39
CA THR A 79 6.54 10.14 -1.73
C THR A 79 7.55 11.29 -1.88
N TYR A 80 7.93 11.60 -3.12
CA TYR A 80 8.72 12.79 -3.42
C TYR A 80 7.92 14.07 -3.12
N TRP A 81 8.64 15.18 -2.91
CA TRP A 81 8.03 16.47 -2.74
C TRP A 81 7.97 17.20 -4.09
N ARG A 82 6.91 17.98 -4.29
CA ARG A 82 6.70 18.77 -5.51
C ARG A 82 6.20 20.17 -5.20
N TRP A 83 6.50 21.10 -6.10
CA TRP A 83 5.93 22.43 -6.08
C TRP A 83 4.44 22.37 -6.46
N SER A 84 3.63 23.19 -5.77
CA SER A 84 2.21 23.33 -6.03
C SER A 84 1.92 24.80 -6.33
N TRP A 85 1.31 25.06 -7.46
CA TRP A 85 0.86 26.40 -7.84
C TRP A 85 -0.53 26.74 -7.31
N ARG A 86 -1.04 25.99 -6.35
CA ARG A 86 -2.32 26.30 -5.69
C ARG A 86 -2.16 27.54 -4.81
N PRO A 87 -3.21 28.41 -4.68
CA PRO A 87 -3.12 29.70 -3.99
C PRO A 87 -3.12 29.57 -2.45
N HIS A 88 -2.59 28.46 -1.90
CA HIS A 88 -2.44 28.27 -0.46
C HIS A 88 -0.98 28.40 -0.06
N PHE A 89 -0.68 29.41 0.75
CA PHE A 89 0.68 29.77 1.15
C PHE A 89 1.44 28.63 1.85
N PHE A 90 0.72 27.74 2.55
CA PHE A 90 1.29 26.59 3.26
C PHE A 90 1.39 25.32 2.40
N GLU A 91 1.01 25.35 1.13
CA GLU A 91 1.05 24.23 0.20
C GLU A 91 1.96 24.46 -1.00
N LEU A 92 2.88 25.40 -0.92
CA LEU A 92 3.78 25.76 -2.02
C LEU A 92 4.72 24.60 -2.38
N TYR A 93 5.28 23.94 -1.38
CA TYR A 93 6.14 22.77 -1.56
C TYR A 93 5.64 21.65 -0.62
N ARG A 94 5.16 20.56 -1.17
CA ARG A 94 4.45 19.52 -0.43
C ARG A 94 4.70 18.12 -0.97
N PRO A 95 4.48 17.06 -0.18
CA PRO A 95 4.48 15.69 -0.66
C PRO A 95 3.54 15.50 -1.85
N ALA A 96 3.95 14.70 -2.83
CA ALA A 96 3.17 14.46 -4.05
C ALA A 96 1.84 13.75 -3.76
N SER A 97 1.81 12.91 -2.72
CA SER A 97 0.60 12.22 -2.24
C SER A 97 0.66 11.99 -0.73
N SER A 98 -0.46 11.55 -0.15
CA SER A 98 -0.55 11.11 1.24
C SER A 98 0.00 9.69 1.47
N ALA A 99 0.48 9.02 0.43
CA ALA A 99 0.99 7.65 0.49
C ALA A 99 2.20 7.51 1.42
N VAL A 100 2.22 6.44 2.23
CA VAL A 100 3.23 6.19 3.25
C VAL A 100 3.51 4.70 3.40
N GLY A 101 4.77 4.38 3.74
CA GLY A 101 5.18 3.06 4.18
C GLY A 101 5.43 2.07 3.05
N MET A 102 5.65 0.81 3.41
CA MET A 102 6.07 -0.23 2.46
C MET A 102 5.04 -0.55 1.36
N TYR A 103 3.79 -0.18 1.56
CA TYR A 103 2.71 -0.35 0.57
C TYR A 103 2.18 0.96 0.02
N GLN A 104 2.81 2.09 0.31
CA GLN A 104 2.34 3.41 -0.13
C GLN A 104 0.84 3.64 0.12
N ILE A 105 0.37 3.29 1.33
CA ILE A 105 -1.05 3.41 1.71
C ILE A 105 -1.44 4.87 1.80
N THR A 106 -2.43 5.29 1.02
CA THR A 106 -3.01 6.65 1.05
C THR A 106 -3.95 6.84 2.24
N ASP A 107 -4.29 8.09 2.58
CA ASP A 107 -5.23 8.39 3.68
C ASP A 107 -6.60 7.76 3.45
N GLY A 108 -7.12 7.82 2.22
CA GLY A 108 -8.41 7.22 1.88
C GLY A 108 -8.43 5.70 2.02
N THR A 109 -7.38 5.03 1.54
CA THR A 109 -7.22 3.58 1.71
C THR A 109 -7.07 3.22 3.19
N PHE A 110 -6.28 3.99 3.94
CA PHE A 110 -6.07 3.77 5.38
C PHE A 110 -7.37 3.87 6.18
N ALA A 111 -8.19 4.89 5.90
CA ALA A 111 -9.48 5.07 6.57
C ALA A 111 -10.45 3.89 6.36
N GLN A 112 -10.43 3.29 5.15
CA GLN A 112 -11.23 2.10 4.85
C GLN A 112 -10.61 0.83 5.43
N ALA A 113 -9.30 0.65 5.31
CA ALA A 113 -8.60 -0.54 5.77
C ALA A 113 -8.66 -0.72 7.29
N ARG A 114 -8.69 0.36 8.07
CA ARG A 114 -8.81 0.30 9.54
C ARG A 114 -10.11 -0.36 10.04
N GLN A 115 -11.13 -0.44 9.21
CA GLN A 115 -12.38 -1.13 9.55
C GLN A 115 -12.30 -2.65 9.38
N LEU A 116 -11.12 -3.16 8.99
CA LEU A 116 -10.89 -4.56 8.64
C LEU A 116 -9.64 -5.08 9.37
N CYS A 117 -9.63 -6.36 9.72
CA CYS A 117 -8.47 -7.08 10.24
C CYS A 117 -8.44 -8.52 9.74
N ILE A 118 -7.37 -9.24 10.08
CA ILE A 118 -7.20 -10.65 9.71
C ILE A 118 -7.21 -11.49 11.00
N HIS A 119 -8.19 -12.40 11.09
CA HIS A 119 -8.22 -13.46 12.09
C HIS A 119 -8.15 -14.83 11.38
N ASP A 120 -7.19 -15.65 11.73
CA ASP A 120 -7.01 -16.99 11.16
C ASP A 120 -7.07 -17.02 9.62
N HIS A 121 -6.36 -16.09 8.97
CA HIS A 121 -6.32 -15.91 7.52
C HIS A 121 -7.63 -15.46 6.86
N HIS A 122 -8.64 -15.09 7.63
CA HIS A 122 -9.91 -14.56 7.14
C HIS A 122 -10.08 -13.09 7.48
N VAL A 123 -10.72 -12.36 6.58
CA VAL A 123 -11.04 -10.94 6.80
C VAL A 123 -12.22 -10.83 7.74
N VAL A 124 -12.06 -10.02 8.78
CA VAL A 124 -13.09 -9.67 9.74
C VAL A 124 -13.36 -8.17 9.67
N ARG A 125 -14.57 -7.74 9.97
CA ARG A 125 -14.95 -6.32 10.02
C ARG A 125 -14.93 -5.80 11.46
N GLU A 126 -14.82 -4.47 11.58
CA GLU A 126 -15.04 -3.77 12.84
C GLU A 126 -16.37 -4.14 13.46
N GLY A 127 -16.40 -4.31 14.76
CA GLY A 127 -17.57 -4.71 15.54
C GLY A 127 -17.53 -4.13 16.96
N PRO A 128 -18.52 -4.46 17.80
CA PRO A 128 -18.57 -3.95 19.15
C PRO A 128 -17.36 -4.39 19.97
N TRP A 129 -16.92 -3.53 20.90
CA TRP A 129 -15.71 -3.73 21.70
C TRP A 129 -15.70 -5.02 22.55
N ASN A 130 -16.85 -5.60 22.81
CA ASN A 130 -17.04 -6.85 23.56
C ASN A 130 -17.08 -8.10 22.67
N ASP A 131 -16.94 -7.96 21.34
CA ASP A 131 -16.83 -9.08 20.43
C ASP A 131 -15.35 -9.37 20.12
N TRP A 132 -14.82 -10.43 20.73
CA TRP A 132 -13.43 -10.87 20.55
C TRP A 132 -13.10 -11.34 19.13
N HIS A 133 -14.11 -11.60 18.32
CA HIS A 133 -13.96 -11.95 16.91
C HIS A 133 -13.96 -10.75 15.98
N ALA A 134 -14.31 -9.56 16.45
CA ALA A 134 -14.29 -8.33 15.69
C ALA A 134 -12.93 -7.62 15.76
N CYS A 135 -12.71 -6.66 14.86
CA CYS A 135 -11.56 -5.76 14.90
C CYS A 135 -11.84 -4.64 15.89
N TRP A 136 -11.05 -4.50 16.95
CA TRP A 136 -11.33 -3.51 17.99
C TRP A 136 -10.14 -2.62 18.39
N MET A 137 -8.95 -2.87 17.89
CA MET A 137 -7.77 -2.03 18.17
C MET A 137 -7.17 -1.37 16.92
N ASN A 138 -7.87 -1.41 15.80
CA ASN A 138 -7.35 -0.93 14.52
C ASN A 138 -7.19 0.60 14.47
N ASP A 139 -7.84 1.34 15.35
CA ASP A 139 -7.62 2.78 15.50
C ASP A 139 -6.19 3.15 15.92
N LEU A 140 -5.48 2.20 16.56
CA LEU A 140 -4.08 2.35 16.95
C LEU A 140 -3.10 1.95 15.83
N TYR A 141 -3.60 1.49 14.70
CA TYR A 141 -2.76 1.05 13.60
C TYR A 141 -2.02 2.20 12.93
N SER A 142 -0.81 1.90 12.46
CA SER A 142 0.05 2.84 11.76
C SER A 142 0.54 2.23 10.43
N ARG A 143 0.58 3.04 9.40
CA ARG A 143 1.05 2.66 8.05
C ARG A 143 2.56 2.39 7.97
N VAL A 144 3.32 2.79 8.99
CA VAL A 144 4.79 2.64 9.05
C VAL A 144 5.26 1.49 9.94
N ILE A 145 4.35 0.89 10.71
CA ILE A 145 4.63 -0.33 11.46
C ILE A 145 4.38 -1.52 10.53
N PRO A 146 5.40 -2.36 10.23
CA PRO A 146 5.29 -3.41 9.21
C PRO A 146 4.11 -4.35 9.42
N SER A 147 3.87 -4.86 10.64
CA SER A 147 2.74 -5.76 10.92
C SER A 147 1.39 -5.12 10.64
N HIS A 148 1.21 -3.85 11.06
CA HIS A 148 -0.02 -3.11 10.81
C HIS A 148 -0.21 -2.84 9.32
N ALA A 149 0.84 -2.42 8.60
CA ALA A 149 0.76 -2.13 7.18
C ALA A 149 0.43 -3.37 6.35
N VAL A 150 1.02 -4.53 6.69
CA VAL A 150 0.75 -5.82 6.03
C VAL A 150 -0.69 -6.24 6.26
N GLU A 151 -1.18 -6.19 7.49
CA GLU A 151 -2.55 -6.58 7.83
C GLU A 151 -3.58 -5.67 7.15
N LEU A 152 -3.39 -4.34 7.22
CA LEU A 152 -4.27 -3.35 6.59
C LEU A 152 -4.42 -3.62 5.09
N VAL A 153 -3.29 -3.82 4.38
CA VAL A 153 -3.33 -4.05 2.93
C VAL A 153 -3.93 -5.41 2.61
N SER A 154 -3.56 -6.46 3.34
CA SER A 154 -4.11 -7.80 3.14
C SER A 154 -5.62 -7.82 3.32
N ALA A 155 -6.13 -7.28 4.43
CA ALA A 155 -7.56 -7.22 4.72
C ALA A 155 -8.32 -6.38 3.68
N TYR A 156 -7.81 -5.20 3.35
CA TYR A 156 -8.41 -4.30 2.37
C TYR A 156 -8.51 -4.92 0.98
N LEU A 157 -7.42 -5.49 0.48
CA LEU A 157 -7.37 -6.08 -0.86
C LEU A 157 -8.24 -7.32 -0.96
N THR A 158 -8.20 -8.19 0.06
CA THR A 158 -9.05 -9.40 0.08
C THR A 158 -10.52 -9.01 0.10
N ALA A 159 -10.96 -8.16 1.04
CA ALA A 159 -12.36 -7.75 1.15
C ALA A 159 -12.89 -7.13 -0.15
N ASN A 160 -12.15 -6.19 -0.75
CA ASN A 160 -12.57 -5.54 -1.99
C ASN A 160 -12.56 -6.50 -3.19
N THR A 161 -11.60 -7.42 -3.26
CA THR A 161 -11.54 -8.44 -4.31
C THR A 161 -12.76 -9.36 -4.24
N ASP A 162 -13.05 -9.91 -3.07
CA ASP A 162 -14.17 -10.82 -2.88
C ASP A 162 -15.52 -10.12 -3.08
N GLU A 163 -15.68 -8.90 -2.59
CA GLU A 163 -16.88 -8.10 -2.81
C GLU A 163 -17.14 -7.84 -4.29
N LEU A 164 -16.10 -7.46 -5.06
CA LEU A 164 -16.25 -7.20 -6.49
C LEU A 164 -16.55 -8.48 -7.27
N LEU A 165 -15.87 -9.58 -6.98
CA LEU A 165 -16.14 -10.86 -7.64
C LEU A 165 -17.56 -11.37 -7.35
N ALA A 166 -18.03 -11.26 -6.11
CA ALA A 166 -19.39 -11.60 -5.74
C ALA A 166 -20.43 -10.71 -6.43
N ARG A 167 -20.20 -9.37 -6.42
CA ARG A 167 -21.10 -8.38 -7.05
C ARG A 167 -21.29 -8.63 -8.54
N TYR A 168 -20.25 -9.08 -9.25
CA TYR A 168 -20.31 -9.37 -10.70
C TYR A 168 -20.47 -10.86 -11.02
N HIS A 169 -20.81 -11.68 -10.01
CA HIS A 169 -21.06 -13.13 -10.16
C HIS A 169 -19.90 -13.89 -10.83
N ARG A 170 -18.66 -13.56 -10.49
CA ARG A 170 -17.44 -14.19 -11.02
C ARG A 170 -16.98 -15.31 -10.07
N ASN A 171 -17.54 -16.53 -10.22
CA ASN A 171 -17.29 -17.64 -9.29
C ASN A 171 -16.05 -18.48 -9.64
N ASN A 172 -15.66 -18.55 -10.92
CA ASN A 172 -14.54 -19.38 -11.40
C ASN A 172 -13.34 -18.50 -11.77
N VAL A 173 -12.71 -17.91 -10.75
CA VAL A 173 -11.56 -16.99 -10.92
C VAL A 173 -10.33 -17.65 -10.29
N SER A 174 -9.26 -17.81 -11.07
CA SER A 174 -8.00 -18.37 -10.57
C SER A 174 -7.35 -17.44 -9.53
N LEU A 175 -6.48 -17.98 -8.67
CA LEU A 175 -5.71 -17.19 -7.71
C LEU A 175 -4.95 -16.05 -8.41
N GLN A 176 -4.33 -16.34 -9.56
CA GLN A 176 -3.61 -15.33 -10.32
C GLN A 176 -4.52 -14.18 -10.74
N GLN A 177 -5.72 -14.45 -11.22
CA GLN A 177 -6.68 -13.41 -11.61
C GLN A 177 -7.19 -12.62 -10.39
N ARG A 178 -7.41 -13.27 -9.24
CA ARG A 178 -7.75 -12.59 -7.97
C ARG A 178 -6.63 -11.64 -7.56
N GLN A 179 -5.36 -12.07 -7.63
CA GLN A 179 -4.20 -11.23 -7.33
C GLN A 179 -4.00 -10.09 -8.34
N GLN A 180 -4.31 -10.30 -9.60
CA GLN A 180 -4.33 -9.22 -10.61
C GLN A 180 -5.39 -8.17 -10.27
N LEU A 181 -6.61 -8.59 -9.91
CA LEU A 181 -7.67 -7.69 -9.46
C LEU A 181 -7.25 -6.93 -8.20
N ALA A 182 -6.70 -7.63 -7.20
CA ALA A 182 -6.16 -7.01 -5.99
C ALA A 182 -5.06 -5.97 -6.31
N THR A 183 -4.19 -6.27 -7.28
CA THR A 183 -3.15 -5.35 -7.76
C THR A 183 -3.75 -4.09 -8.41
N VAL A 184 -4.81 -4.24 -9.23
CA VAL A 184 -5.52 -3.10 -9.82
C VAL A 184 -6.22 -2.26 -8.74
N ILE A 185 -6.85 -2.91 -7.76
CA ILE A 185 -7.47 -2.22 -6.62
C ILE A 185 -6.41 -1.45 -5.83
N HIS A 186 -5.25 -2.04 -5.59
CA HIS A 186 -4.15 -1.39 -4.90
C HIS A 186 -3.65 -0.13 -5.61
N LEU A 187 -3.39 -0.24 -6.90
CA LEU A 187 -2.85 0.85 -7.72
C LEU A 187 -3.88 1.96 -7.99
N CYS A 188 -5.12 1.57 -8.33
CA CYS A 188 -6.13 2.44 -8.93
C CYS A 188 -7.39 2.61 -8.08
N GLY A 189 -7.51 1.88 -6.96
CA GLY A 189 -8.69 1.85 -6.10
C GLY A 189 -9.81 0.91 -6.59
N ALA A 190 -10.80 0.69 -5.72
CA ALA A 190 -11.90 -0.27 -5.95
C ALA A 190 -12.76 0.06 -7.18
N GLY A 191 -12.91 1.35 -7.53
CA GLY A 191 -13.65 1.77 -8.73
C GLY A 191 -13.02 1.25 -10.03
N ALA A 192 -11.69 1.31 -10.14
CA ALA A 192 -10.95 0.75 -11.27
C ALA A 192 -10.98 -0.79 -11.24
N GLY A 193 -10.92 -1.39 -10.04
CA GLY A 193 -11.14 -2.82 -9.85
C GLY A 193 -12.49 -3.28 -10.40
N ALA A 194 -13.56 -2.54 -10.13
CA ALA A 194 -14.88 -2.83 -10.69
C ALA A 194 -14.92 -2.76 -12.22
N ALA A 195 -14.24 -1.78 -12.82
CA ALA A 195 -14.10 -1.69 -14.27
C ALA A 195 -13.32 -2.88 -14.84
N TYR A 196 -12.23 -3.28 -14.19
CA TYR A 196 -11.42 -4.42 -14.56
C TYR A 196 -12.21 -5.74 -14.55
N VAL A 197 -13.08 -5.96 -13.54
CA VAL A 197 -13.97 -7.13 -13.49
C VAL A 197 -14.99 -7.12 -14.62
N ARG A 198 -15.60 -5.95 -14.92
CA ARG A 198 -16.55 -5.82 -16.05
C ARG A 198 -15.89 -6.11 -17.42
N GLN A 199 -14.61 -5.76 -17.56
CA GLN A 199 -13.81 -6.00 -18.75
C GLN A 199 -13.29 -7.46 -18.87
N GLY A 200 -13.73 -8.37 -17.99
CA GLY A 200 -13.35 -9.78 -18.05
C GLY A 200 -12.00 -10.08 -17.40
N LEU A 201 -11.56 -9.27 -16.44
CA LEU A 201 -10.28 -9.43 -15.73
C LEU A 201 -9.05 -9.29 -16.65
N HIS A 202 -9.11 -8.34 -17.57
CA HIS A 202 -8.02 -7.98 -18.48
C HIS A 202 -7.68 -6.49 -18.39
N ALA A 203 -6.37 -6.18 -18.40
CA ALA A 203 -5.92 -4.81 -18.51
C ALA A 203 -6.18 -4.28 -19.94
N VAL A 204 -6.71 -3.07 -20.03
CA VAL A 204 -6.88 -2.40 -21.31
C VAL A 204 -5.54 -1.75 -21.71
N PRO A 205 -5.08 -1.94 -22.96
CA PRO A 205 -3.86 -1.28 -23.43
C PRO A 205 -3.93 0.24 -23.24
N GLY A 206 -2.87 0.83 -22.67
CA GLY A 206 -2.80 2.26 -22.40
C GLY A 206 -3.62 2.74 -21.21
N GLN A 207 -4.13 1.83 -20.38
CA GLN A 207 -4.77 2.21 -19.12
C GLN A 207 -3.72 2.70 -18.11
N HIS A 208 -3.92 3.90 -17.57
CA HIS A 208 -3.04 4.52 -16.58
C HIS A 208 -3.76 4.81 -15.26
N CYS A 209 -3.01 4.72 -14.15
CA CYS A 209 -3.40 5.23 -12.84
C CYS A 209 -2.31 6.19 -12.36
N GLY A 210 -2.60 7.48 -12.40
CA GLY A 210 -1.56 8.50 -12.27
C GLY A 210 -0.52 8.33 -13.38
N ASP A 211 0.74 8.25 -13.00
CA ASP A 211 1.86 8.08 -13.92
C ASP A 211 2.19 6.61 -14.26
N GLN A 212 1.44 5.64 -13.68
CA GLN A 212 1.71 4.22 -13.84
C GLN A 212 0.83 3.60 -14.93
N ASP A 213 1.45 2.89 -15.87
CA ASP A 213 0.74 1.99 -16.80
C ASP A 213 0.33 0.72 -16.04
N VAL A 214 -0.98 0.38 -16.10
CA VAL A 214 -1.57 -0.73 -15.34
C VAL A 214 -1.00 -2.07 -15.78
N ALA A 215 -0.81 -2.30 -17.08
CA ALA A 215 -0.31 -3.58 -17.60
C ALA A 215 1.15 -3.80 -17.18
N VAL A 216 1.98 -2.76 -17.26
CA VAL A 216 3.39 -2.78 -16.81
C VAL A 216 3.47 -3.06 -15.32
N TYR A 217 2.65 -2.38 -14.52
CA TYR A 217 2.61 -2.57 -13.07
C TYR A 217 2.18 -3.99 -12.67
N LEU A 218 1.13 -4.53 -13.30
CA LEU A 218 0.70 -5.93 -13.13
C LEU A 218 1.83 -6.91 -13.44
N GLY A 219 2.54 -6.70 -14.55
CA GLY A 219 3.69 -7.52 -14.95
C GLY A 219 4.81 -7.51 -13.91
N ARG A 220 5.13 -6.34 -13.33
CA ARG A 220 6.14 -6.19 -12.27
C ARG A 220 5.75 -6.93 -11.00
N VAL A 221 4.50 -6.78 -10.53
CA VAL A 221 4.02 -7.47 -9.33
C VAL A 221 4.01 -8.98 -9.54
N GLN A 222 3.55 -9.47 -10.70
CA GLN A 222 3.58 -10.91 -11.02
C GLN A 222 5.00 -11.48 -11.06
N ALA A 223 5.94 -10.79 -11.71
CA ALA A 223 7.33 -11.21 -11.76
C ALA A 223 7.95 -11.31 -10.35
N MET A 224 7.66 -10.30 -9.52
CA MET A 224 8.12 -10.26 -8.13
C MET A 224 7.45 -11.35 -7.28
N THR A 225 6.14 -11.62 -7.47
CA THR A 225 5.44 -12.72 -6.79
C THR A 225 6.07 -14.07 -7.10
N ARG A 226 6.45 -14.33 -8.37
CA ARG A 226 7.17 -15.56 -8.74
C ARG A 226 8.54 -15.67 -8.05
N LEU A 227 9.25 -14.56 -7.88
CA LEU A 227 10.52 -14.55 -7.13
C LEU A 227 10.29 -14.93 -5.67
N PHE A 228 9.33 -14.32 -4.99
CA PHE A 228 9.02 -14.62 -3.59
C PHE A 228 8.44 -16.02 -3.37
N ASN A 229 7.71 -16.59 -4.34
CA ASN A 229 7.33 -18.00 -4.30
C ASN A 229 8.55 -18.94 -4.25
N ARG A 230 9.61 -18.62 -5.02
CA ARG A 230 10.87 -19.40 -4.97
C ARG A 230 11.57 -19.26 -3.62
N LEU A 231 11.64 -18.04 -3.07
CA LEU A 231 12.24 -17.81 -1.75
C LEU A 231 11.45 -18.55 -0.65
N GLN A 232 10.12 -18.55 -0.70
CA GLN A 232 9.29 -19.32 0.22
C GLN A 232 9.55 -20.83 0.13
N ALA A 233 9.68 -21.36 -1.07
CA ALA A 233 9.98 -22.79 -1.28
C ALA A 233 11.37 -23.17 -0.72
N GLN A 234 12.35 -22.30 -0.84
CA GLN A 234 13.70 -22.50 -0.27
C GLN A 234 13.66 -22.52 1.26
N ASP A 235 12.92 -21.58 1.89
CA ASP A 235 12.73 -21.54 3.36
C ASP A 235 12.06 -22.81 3.91
N SER A 236 11.18 -23.44 3.11
CA SER A 236 10.45 -24.63 3.54
C SER A 236 11.30 -25.91 3.39
N ALA A 237 12.40 -25.84 2.65
CA ALA A 237 13.31 -26.96 2.40
C ALA A 237 14.56 -26.94 3.31
N SER A 238 14.80 -25.86 4.01
CA SER A 238 15.87 -25.65 4.99
C SER A 238 15.41 -25.96 6.42
#